data_bc54bd76e7147a8f1540463ac36f98d8
#
_entry.id   bc54bd76e7147a8f1540463ac36f98d8
#
_cell.length_a   1.000
_cell.length_b   1.000
_cell.length_c   1.000
_cell.angle_alpha   90.00
_cell.angle_beta   90.00
_cell.angle_gamma   90.00
#
_symmetry.space_group_name_H-M   'P 1'
#
loop_
_entity.id
_entity.type
_entity.pdbx_description
1 polymer ?
#
loop_
_entity_poly.entity_id
_entity_poly.type
_entity_poly.pdbx_seq_one_letter_code
_entity_poly.pdbx_strand_id
1 'polypeptide(L)'
;MSRLVDLMQSSGRPPADSDELSAGTVENAEILPETRLVFHTDPRSPGADRYRLLRMRLRELGSSGKLKTLLITSPLPHDGKSTVCLNLATALAEGGKKSVLLIEADLHQPILNARLRLKPWAGLAECLEGTVDPRSVIRRVHPLNWYLLPAGGSRVNASELLQTAALAGVMSKLSPHFDWIVVDSPPVLPLSDATSLTRYADATLLVARADQTVREAIDETIAIIGRQRVIGIVLNGVTSFDRSYSKRYQSYYSPKAPRSEDENT
;
A
#
# COMPACT_ATOMS: atom_id res chain seq x y z
N MET A 1 -26.77 -16.39 32.23
CA MET A 1 -25.47 -15.73 31.98
C MET A 1 -24.51 -16.57 31.14
N SER A 2 -24.98 -17.25 30.08
CA SER A 2 -24.16 -18.18 29.29
C SER A 2 -24.21 -17.95 27.78
N ARG A 3 -24.77 -16.84 27.29
CA ARG A 3 -24.85 -16.51 25.83
C ARG A 3 -23.96 -15.37 25.35
N LEU A 4 -23.26 -14.68 26.24
CA LEU A 4 -22.36 -13.57 25.92
C LEU A 4 -20.89 -14.02 25.77
N VAL A 5 -20.52 -15.18 26.26
CA VAL A 5 -19.16 -15.74 26.18
C VAL A 5 -18.92 -16.43 24.83
N ASP A 6 -19.96 -17.00 24.22
CA ASP A 6 -19.83 -17.70 22.92
C ASP A 6 -19.72 -16.74 21.71
N LEU A 7 -20.08 -15.46 21.85
CA LEU A 7 -19.96 -14.45 20.79
C LEU A 7 -18.57 -13.80 20.72
N MET A 8 -17.72 -13.99 21.71
CA MET A 8 -16.35 -13.47 21.73
C MET A 8 -15.28 -14.46 21.22
N GLN A 9 -15.65 -15.69 20.91
CA GLN A 9 -14.71 -16.71 20.40
C GLN A 9 -14.78 -16.98 18.89
N SER A 10 -15.62 -16.26 18.13
CA SER A 10 -15.78 -16.50 16.68
C SER A 10 -15.11 -15.49 15.75
N SER A 11 -14.14 -14.72 16.23
CA SER A 11 -13.39 -13.77 15.36
C SER A 11 -11.89 -13.96 15.48
N GLY A 12 -11.38 -15.05 14.93
CA GLY A 12 -9.94 -15.32 14.96
C GLY A 12 -9.53 -16.61 14.28
N ARG A 13 -10.22 -17.00 13.19
CA ARG A 13 -9.68 -18.06 12.33
C ARG A 13 -8.56 -17.44 11.52
N PRO A 14 -7.28 -17.87 11.64
CA PRO A 14 -6.28 -17.50 10.66
C PRO A 14 -6.81 -17.94 9.28
N PRO A 15 -6.59 -17.14 8.21
CA PRO A 15 -6.98 -17.57 6.87
C PRO A 15 -6.29 -18.90 6.62
N ALA A 16 -7.10 -19.95 6.47
CA ALA A 16 -6.64 -21.24 5.97
C ALA A 16 -5.97 -20.95 4.62
N ASP A 17 -4.79 -21.49 4.37
CA ASP A 17 -3.99 -21.43 3.13
C ASP A 17 -3.00 -20.27 2.91
N SER A 18 -2.82 -19.33 3.82
CA SER A 18 -1.68 -18.39 3.71
C SER A 18 -0.31 -19.08 3.91
N ASP A 19 -0.30 -20.25 4.57
CA ASP A 19 0.94 -21.01 4.79
C ASP A 19 1.40 -21.79 3.54
N GLU A 20 0.50 -22.08 2.60
CA GLU A 20 0.88 -22.75 1.33
C GLU A 20 1.53 -21.77 0.32
N LEU A 21 1.22 -20.47 0.39
CA LEU A 21 1.77 -19.46 -0.55
C LEU A 21 3.25 -19.18 -0.33
N SER A 22 3.77 -19.43 0.83
CA SER A 22 5.17 -19.13 1.14
C SER A 22 5.78 -20.15 2.09
N ALA A 23 5.77 -21.40 1.75
CA ALA A 23 6.59 -22.40 2.41
C ALA A 23 8.10 -22.04 2.24
N GLY A 24 8.52 -20.79 2.51
CA GLY A 24 9.89 -20.61 2.77
C GLY A 24 10.64 -19.35 2.41
N THR A 25 10.18 -18.44 1.57
CA THR A 25 11.10 -17.33 1.24
C THR A 25 10.71 -16.04 1.93
N VAL A 26 11.39 -15.75 3.06
CA VAL A 26 11.35 -14.48 3.75
C VAL A 26 12.52 -13.63 3.25
N GLU A 27 12.22 -12.43 2.77
CA GLU A 27 13.23 -11.44 2.40
C GLU A 27 13.39 -10.43 3.54
N ASN A 28 14.65 -10.13 3.88
CA ASN A 28 14.95 -9.15 4.90
C ASN A 28 15.21 -7.79 4.25
N ALA A 29 14.27 -6.87 4.42
CA ALA A 29 14.41 -5.50 3.93
C ALA A 29 15.30 -4.68 4.87
N GLU A 30 16.16 -3.87 4.29
CA GLU A 30 16.88 -2.84 5.02
C GLU A 30 16.08 -1.52 4.95
N ILE A 31 15.60 -1.07 6.11
CA ILE A 31 14.77 0.13 6.17
C ILE A 31 15.63 1.32 6.56
N LEU A 32 15.98 2.11 5.58
CA LEU A 32 16.73 3.36 5.75
C LEU A 32 15.77 4.55 5.84
N PRO A 33 16.21 5.69 6.40
CA PRO A 33 15.40 6.93 6.44
C PRO A 33 14.88 7.36 5.07
N GLU A 34 15.64 7.12 4.00
CA GLU A 34 15.30 7.44 2.62
C GLU A 34 14.10 6.64 2.10
N THR A 35 13.80 5.48 2.68
CA THR A 35 12.59 4.69 2.34
C THR A 35 11.32 5.41 2.71
N ARG A 36 11.39 6.36 3.67
CA ARG A 36 10.25 7.11 4.21
C ARG A 36 9.12 6.20 4.71
N LEU A 37 9.49 5.04 5.26
CA LEU A 37 8.57 4.10 5.90
C LEU A 37 8.29 4.59 7.32
N VAL A 38 7.30 5.48 7.45
CA VAL A 38 7.02 6.22 8.69
C VAL A 38 6.74 5.33 9.91
N PHE A 39 6.21 4.13 9.71
CA PHE A 39 5.98 3.19 10.82
C PHE A 39 7.25 2.62 11.43
N HIS A 40 8.37 2.67 10.69
CA HIS A 40 9.67 2.17 11.16
C HIS A 40 10.62 3.32 11.51
N THR A 41 10.59 4.42 10.74
CA THR A 41 11.49 5.55 10.95
C THR A 41 11.00 6.49 12.06
N ASP A 42 9.68 6.72 12.14
CA ASP A 42 9.05 7.54 13.18
C ASP A 42 7.59 7.09 13.43
N PRO A 43 7.38 6.00 14.21
CA PRO A 43 6.05 5.42 14.43
C PRO A 43 5.05 6.33 15.14
N ARG A 44 5.54 7.37 15.81
CA ARG A 44 4.72 8.36 16.53
C ARG A 44 4.53 9.67 15.76
N SER A 45 4.99 9.72 14.52
CA SER A 45 4.86 10.91 13.67
C SER A 45 3.41 11.16 13.25
N PRO A 46 3.07 12.42 12.96
CA PRO A 46 1.81 12.76 12.31
C PRO A 46 1.62 12.03 10.98
N GLY A 47 2.72 11.66 10.29
CA GLY A 47 2.70 10.85 9.07
C GLY A 47 2.17 9.45 9.33
N ALA A 48 2.67 8.77 10.36
CA ALA A 48 2.19 7.44 10.74
C ALA A 48 0.70 7.44 11.11
N ASP A 49 0.23 8.47 11.84
CA ASP A 49 -1.17 8.58 12.22
C ASP A 49 -2.10 8.81 11.02
N ARG A 50 -1.64 9.47 9.98
CA ARG A 50 -2.42 9.63 8.74
C ARG A 50 -2.62 8.32 8.01
N TYR A 51 -1.61 7.48 7.96
CA TYR A 51 -1.78 6.14 7.38
C TYR A 51 -2.68 5.26 8.25
N ARG A 52 -2.65 5.41 9.59
CA ARG A 52 -3.63 4.76 10.49
C ARG A 52 -5.05 5.22 10.19
N LEU A 53 -5.25 6.53 10.01
CA LEU A 53 -6.55 7.09 9.65
C LEU A 53 -7.00 6.64 8.26
N LEU A 54 -6.09 6.65 7.26
CA LEU A 54 -6.39 6.18 5.91
C LEU A 54 -6.80 4.70 5.94
N ARG A 55 -6.06 3.84 6.66
CA ARG A 55 -6.43 2.44 6.88
C ARG A 55 -7.84 2.30 7.46
N MET A 56 -8.16 3.08 8.50
CA MET A 56 -9.48 3.03 9.13
C MET A 56 -10.59 3.36 8.12
N ARG A 57 -10.43 4.42 7.35
CA ARG A 57 -11.39 4.82 6.32
C ARG A 57 -11.54 3.76 5.21
N LEU A 58 -10.43 3.17 4.76
CA LEU A 58 -10.49 2.10 3.76
C LEU A 58 -11.21 0.86 4.29
N ARG A 59 -11.05 0.53 5.57
CA ARG A 59 -11.79 -0.57 6.22
C ARG A 59 -13.28 -0.27 6.32
N GLU A 60 -13.66 0.96 6.65
CA GLU A 60 -15.07 1.39 6.66
C GLU A 60 -15.70 1.25 5.26
N LEU A 61 -15.01 1.73 4.20
CA LEU A 61 -15.45 1.57 2.81
C LEU A 61 -15.51 0.09 2.40
N GLY A 62 -14.58 -0.72 2.87
CA GLY A 62 -14.50 -2.16 2.61
C GLY A 62 -15.42 -3.01 3.49
N SER A 63 -16.15 -2.43 4.45
CA SER A 63 -17.01 -3.19 5.39
C SER A 63 -18.11 -3.98 4.70
N SER A 64 -18.52 -3.58 3.50
CA SER A 64 -19.44 -4.32 2.63
C SER A 64 -18.82 -5.51 1.88
N GLY A 65 -17.53 -5.81 2.10
CA GLY A 65 -16.79 -6.87 1.42
C GLY A 65 -16.41 -6.59 -0.04
N LYS A 66 -16.64 -5.35 -0.51
CA LYS A 66 -16.44 -4.98 -1.93
C LYS A 66 -15.09 -4.30 -2.22
N LEU A 67 -14.28 -4.02 -1.20
CA LEU A 67 -12.99 -3.34 -1.37
C LEU A 67 -11.88 -4.21 -0.81
N LYS A 68 -11.09 -4.78 -1.70
CA LYS A 68 -9.96 -5.64 -1.39
C LYS A 68 -8.71 -5.23 -2.17
N THR A 69 -8.88 -4.92 -3.46
CA THR A 69 -7.79 -4.55 -4.37
C THR A 69 -7.79 -3.06 -4.62
N LEU A 70 -6.71 -2.38 -4.22
CA LEU A 70 -6.51 -0.95 -4.37
C LEU A 70 -5.43 -0.67 -5.40
N LEU A 71 -5.78 0.05 -6.46
CA LEU A 71 -4.81 0.64 -7.37
C LEU A 71 -4.33 1.98 -6.81
N ILE A 72 -3.02 2.14 -6.70
CA ILE A 72 -2.39 3.41 -6.32
C ILE A 72 -1.71 3.97 -7.56
N THR A 73 -2.15 5.13 -8.00
CA THR A 73 -1.58 5.83 -9.15
C THR A 73 -1.43 7.32 -8.89
N SER A 74 -0.91 8.06 -9.87
CA SER A 74 -0.73 9.51 -9.78
C SER A 74 -0.88 10.16 -11.16
N PRO A 75 -1.14 11.47 -11.25
CA PRO A 75 -1.08 12.20 -12.51
C PRO A 75 0.30 12.10 -13.17
N LEU A 76 1.36 12.36 -12.40
CA LEU A 76 2.72 12.56 -12.93
C LEU A 76 3.73 11.63 -12.23
N PRO A 77 4.90 11.41 -12.84
CA PRO A 77 6.04 10.79 -12.18
C PRO A 77 6.43 11.58 -10.92
N HIS A 78 7.02 10.87 -9.93
CA HIS A 78 7.55 11.46 -8.69
C HIS A 78 6.52 12.06 -7.71
N ASP A 79 5.22 11.91 -7.92
CA ASP A 79 4.17 12.27 -6.97
C ASP A 79 4.24 11.45 -5.67
N GLY A 80 4.95 10.32 -5.68
CA GLY A 80 5.24 9.50 -4.50
C GLY A 80 4.33 8.28 -4.34
N LYS A 81 3.75 7.76 -5.43
CA LYS A 81 2.93 6.54 -5.48
C LYS A 81 3.51 5.40 -4.66
N SER A 82 4.73 4.97 -5.00
CA SER A 82 5.39 3.84 -4.35
C SER A 82 5.68 4.08 -2.86
N THR A 83 5.94 5.35 -2.45
CA THR A 83 6.05 5.70 -1.03
C THR A 83 4.72 5.51 -0.31
N VAL A 84 3.61 5.91 -0.95
CA VAL A 84 2.27 5.70 -0.41
C VAL A 84 1.94 4.22 -0.37
N CYS A 85 2.25 3.44 -1.41
CA CYS A 85 2.04 1.99 -1.46
C CYS A 85 2.74 1.27 -0.31
N LEU A 86 4.04 1.53 -0.10
CA LEU A 86 4.84 0.92 0.97
C LEU A 86 4.27 1.22 2.35
N ASN A 87 3.93 2.47 2.63
CA ASN A 87 3.35 2.86 3.92
C ASN A 87 1.93 2.33 4.11
N LEU A 88 1.12 2.34 3.07
CA LEU A 88 -0.25 1.83 3.14
C LEU A 88 -0.26 0.32 3.34
N ALA A 89 0.55 -0.44 2.61
CA ALA A 89 0.69 -1.89 2.80
C ALA A 89 1.11 -2.22 4.25
N THR A 90 2.08 -1.46 4.79
CA THR A 90 2.52 -1.61 6.19
C THR A 90 1.40 -1.29 7.18
N ALA A 91 0.63 -0.22 6.93
CA ALA A 91 -0.52 0.13 7.76
C ALA A 91 -1.62 -0.95 7.73
N LEU A 92 -1.93 -1.48 6.54
CA LEU A 92 -2.96 -2.50 6.34
C LEU A 92 -2.57 -3.85 6.93
N ALA A 93 -1.28 -4.21 6.92
CA ALA A 93 -0.80 -5.46 7.49
C ALA A 93 -0.96 -5.54 9.03
N GLU A 94 -1.11 -4.41 9.72
CA GLU A 94 -1.34 -4.36 11.17
C GLU A 94 -0.32 -5.20 11.98
N GLY A 95 0.96 -5.14 11.57
CA GLY A 95 2.01 -5.94 12.19
C GLY A 95 1.94 -7.43 11.86
N GLY A 96 1.29 -7.80 10.76
CA GLY A 96 1.14 -9.19 10.31
C GLY A 96 -0.18 -9.85 10.71
N LYS A 97 -1.12 -9.09 11.30
CA LYS A 97 -2.47 -9.60 11.63
C LYS A 97 -3.36 -9.75 10.39
N LYS A 98 -3.02 -9.04 9.31
CA LYS A 98 -3.71 -9.08 8.03
C LYS A 98 -2.75 -9.50 6.94
N SER A 99 -3.23 -10.35 6.04
CA SER A 99 -2.50 -10.79 4.87
C SER A 99 -2.60 -9.72 3.78
N VAL A 100 -1.49 -9.04 3.48
CA VAL A 100 -1.42 -7.95 2.51
C VAL A 100 -0.41 -8.29 1.43
N LEU A 101 -0.82 -8.19 0.16
CA LEU A 101 0.05 -8.29 -1.00
C LEU A 101 0.28 -6.91 -1.60
N LEU A 102 1.54 -6.52 -1.75
CA LEU A 102 1.95 -5.39 -2.57
C LEU A 102 2.44 -5.91 -3.92
N ILE A 103 1.83 -5.44 -5.00
CA ILE A 103 2.21 -5.75 -6.38
C ILE A 103 2.87 -4.52 -7.00
N GLU A 104 4.09 -4.66 -7.50
CA GLU A 104 4.75 -3.63 -8.28
C GLU A 104 4.40 -3.82 -9.76
N ALA A 105 3.48 -2.99 -10.24
CA ALA A 105 3.00 -3.01 -11.63
C ALA A 105 3.55 -1.86 -12.48
N ASP A 106 4.47 -1.05 -11.95
CA ASP A 106 5.27 -0.11 -12.74
C ASP A 106 6.45 -0.88 -13.36
N LEU A 107 6.19 -1.57 -14.47
CA LEU A 107 7.20 -2.37 -15.18
C LEU A 107 8.21 -1.51 -15.95
N HIS A 108 7.92 -0.21 -16.13
CA HIS A 108 8.83 0.72 -16.79
C HIS A 108 9.94 1.21 -15.86
N GLN A 109 9.57 1.50 -14.60
CA GLN A 109 10.49 2.03 -13.60
C GLN A 109 10.31 1.31 -12.25
N PRO A 110 10.65 0.01 -12.19
CA PRO A 110 10.55 -0.74 -10.94
C PRO A 110 11.55 -0.22 -9.91
N ILE A 111 11.08 0.07 -8.70
CA ILE A 111 11.90 0.69 -7.66
C ILE A 111 11.79 0.03 -6.29
N LEU A 112 10.80 -0.86 -6.06
CA LEU A 112 10.53 -1.36 -4.71
C LEU A 112 11.68 -2.21 -4.18
N ASN A 113 12.26 -3.10 -5.00
CA ASN A 113 13.41 -3.89 -4.60
C ASN A 113 14.59 -3.00 -4.19
N ALA A 114 14.92 -2.01 -5.02
CA ALA A 114 16.03 -1.08 -4.74
C ALA A 114 15.77 -0.26 -3.47
N ARG A 115 14.54 0.23 -3.28
CA ARG A 115 14.16 0.99 -2.07
C ARG A 115 14.26 0.19 -0.78
N LEU A 116 13.96 -1.10 -0.85
CA LEU A 116 13.99 -2.02 0.28
C LEU A 116 15.33 -2.76 0.40
N ARG A 117 16.30 -2.46 -0.47
CA ARG A 117 17.61 -3.11 -0.59
C ARG A 117 17.49 -4.63 -0.74
N LEU A 118 16.49 -5.08 -1.45
CA LEU A 118 16.26 -6.47 -1.78
C LEU A 118 16.99 -6.83 -3.07
N LYS A 119 17.47 -8.08 -3.13
CA LYS A 119 18.02 -8.63 -4.37
C LYS A 119 16.86 -8.80 -5.38
N PRO A 120 17.10 -8.54 -6.68
CA PRO A 120 16.09 -8.81 -7.71
C PRO A 120 15.76 -10.30 -7.81
N TRP A 121 14.49 -10.60 -8.11
CA TRP A 121 14.03 -11.95 -8.47
C TRP A 121 12.90 -11.84 -9.50
N ALA A 122 12.45 -12.97 -10.07
CA ALA A 122 11.33 -13.02 -10.99
C ALA A 122 10.06 -12.44 -10.35
N GLY A 123 9.23 -11.75 -11.13
CA GLY A 123 8.07 -11.04 -10.62
C GLY A 123 6.90 -11.02 -11.59
N LEU A 124 6.18 -9.91 -11.59
CA LEU A 124 4.96 -9.75 -12.39
C LEU A 124 5.20 -9.93 -13.89
N ALA A 125 6.31 -9.40 -14.42
CA ALA A 125 6.63 -9.52 -15.85
C ALA A 125 6.72 -11.00 -16.28
N GLU A 126 7.46 -11.82 -15.55
CA GLU A 126 7.61 -13.25 -15.84
C GLU A 126 6.29 -14.02 -15.63
N CYS A 127 5.45 -13.59 -14.67
CA CYS A 127 4.11 -14.16 -14.51
C CYS A 127 3.21 -13.86 -15.72
N LEU A 128 3.27 -12.65 -16.26
CA LEU A 128 2.49 -12.24 -17.43
C LEU A 128 2.94 -12.92 -18.70
N GLU A 129 4.23 -13.22 -18.81
CA GLU A 129 4.81 -14.03 -19.90
C GLU A 129 4.46 -15.54 -19.77
N GLY A 130 3.91 -15.95 -18.61
CA GLY A 130 3.58 -17.34 -18.34
C GLY A 130 4.79 -18.23 -18.03
N THR A 131 5.95 -17.67 -17.79
CA THR A 131 7.20 -18.41 -17.51
C THR A 131 7.32 -18.89 -16.07
N VAL A 132 6.59 -18.25 -15.13
CA VAL A 132 6.55 -18.64 -13.71
C VAL A 132 5.12 -18.60 -13.15
N ASP A 133 4.84 -19.43 -12.15
CA ASP A 133 3.57 -19.35 -11.42
C ASP A 133 3.62 -18.16 -10.44
N PRO A 134 2.60 -17.28 -10.39
CA PRO A 134 2.57 -16.12 -9.52
C PRO A 134 2.79 -16.45 -8.04
N ARG A 135 2.32 -17.61 -7.57
CA ARG A 135 2.48 -18.01 -6.17
C ARG A 135 3.92 -18.35 -5.79
N SER A 136 4.73 -18.80 -6.76
CA SER A 136 6.12 -19.18 -6.51
C SER A 136 7.07 -17.99 -6.36
N VAL A 137 6.66 -16.81 -6.81
CA VAL A 137 7.51 -15.60 -6.83
C VAL A 137 7.11 -14.56 -5.78
N ILE A 138 6.00 -14.79 -5.06
CA ILE A 138 5.63 -13.93 -3.93
C ILE A 138 6.53 -14.25 -2.74
N ARG A 139 7.04 -13.21 -2.08
CA ARG A 139 7.88 -13.35 -0.89
C ARG A 139 7.37 -12.49 0.25
N ARG A 140 7.47 -13.00 1.47
CA ARG A 140 7.18 -12.22 2.67
C ARG A 140 8.35 -11.30 2.97
N VAL A 141 8.09 -10.04 3.26
CA VAL A 141 9.12 -9.03 3.54
C VAL A 141 9.17 -8.73 5.04
N HIS A 142 10.29 -9.08 5.68
CA HIS A 142 10.53 -8.76 7.08
C HIS A 142 11.38 -7.47 7.18
N PRO A 143 11.14 -6.56 8.15
CA PRO A 143 10.17 -6.63 9.25
C PRO A 143 8.78 -6.06 8.92
N LEU A 144 8.48 -5.80 7.64
CA LEU A 144 7.24 -5.12 7.20
C LEU A 144 5.98 -5.98 7.33
N ASN A 145 6.16 -7.31 7.38
CA ASN A 145 5.10 -8.30 7.60
C ASN A 145 3.97 -8.29 6.56
N TRP A 146 4.29 -7.96 5.32
CA TRP A 146 3.43 -8.13 4.15
C TRP A 146 4.19 -8.85 3.04
N TYR A 147 3.51 -9.19 1.94
CA TYR A 147 4.04 -9.95 0.83
C TYR A 147 4.30 -9.03 -0.36
N LEU A 148 5.37 -9.30 -1.11
CA LEU A 148 5.75 -8.56 -2.32
C LEU A 148 5.71 -9.50 -3.54
N LEU A 149 5.00 -9.04 -4.57
CA LEU A 149 5.20 -9.46 -5.96
C LEU A 149 5.90 -8.31 -6.67
N PRO A 150 7.22 -8.39 -6.90
CA PRO A 150 7.95 -7.31 -7.55
C PRO A 150 7.63 -7.26 -9.05
N ALA A 151 8.07 -6.22 -9.73
CA ALA A 151 7.90 -6.09 -11.18
C ALA A 151 8.59 -7.22 -11.96
N GLY A 152 9.68 -7.76 -11.44
CA GLY A 152 10.53 -8.70 -12.14
C GLY A 152 11.62 -8.00 -12.96
N GLY A 153 12.07 -8.63 -14.03
CA GLY A 153 13.06 -8.04 -14.95
C GLY A 153 12.45 -6.91 -15.79
N SER A 154 13.27 -5.92 -16.13
CA SER A 154 12.85 -4.83 -17.02
C SER A 154 12.41 -5.35 -18.39
N ARG A 155 11.35 -4.77 -18.96
CA ARG A 155 10.77 -5.16 -20.25
C ARG A 155 10.58 -3.96 -21.17
N VAL A 156 10.93 -4.13 -22.44
CA VAL A 156 10.69 -3.13 -23.49
C VAL A 156 9.19 -3.03 -23.81
N ASN A 157 8.48 -4.15 -23.74
CA ASN A 157 7.04 -4.27 -24.04
C ASN A 157 6.14 -4.27 -22.78
N ALA A 158 6.53 -3.51 -21.76
CA ALA A 158 5.83 -3.45 -20.47
C ALA A 158 4.32 -3.14 -20.61
N SER A 159 3.97 -2.15 -21.44
CA SER A 159 2.57 -1.76 -21.68
C SER A 159 1.75 -2.89 -22.33
N GLU A 160 2.32 -3.62 -23.26
CA GLU A 160 1.65 -4.74 -23.92
C GLU A 160 1.36 -5.87 -22.91
N LEU A 161 2.34 -6.21 -22.09
CA LEU A 161 2.19 -7.23 -21.05
C LEU A 161 1.05 -6.91 -20.08
N LEU A 162 0.95 -5.67 -19.61
CA LEU A 162 -0.10 -5.24 -18.67
C LEU A 162 -1.51 -5.21 -19.30
N GLN A 163 -1.61 -5.18 -20.62
CA GLN A 163 -2.88 -5.20 -21.36
C GLN A 163 -3.37 -6.62 -21.67
N THR A 164 -2.56 -7.64 -21.41
CA THR A 164 -2.91 -9.03 -21.72
C THR A 164 -3.95 -9.60 -20.75
N ALA A 165 -4.68 -10.63 -21.21
CA ALA A 165 -5.56 -11.41 -20.36
C ALA A 165 -4.81 -12.17 -19.24
N ALA A 166 -3.48 -12.30 -19.34
CA ALA A 166 -2.64 -12.95 -18.33
C ALA A 166 -2.76 -12.28 -16.95
N LEU A 167 -2.91 -10.94 -16.91
CA LEU A 167 -3.07 -10.22 -15.65
C LEU A 167 -4.34 -10.66 -14.90
N ALA A 168 -5.45 -10.93 -15.59
CA ALA A 168 -6.63 -11.50 -14.98
C ALA A 168 -6.34 -12.86 -14.33
N GLY A 169 -5.56 -13.71 -14.99
CA GLY A 169 -5.11 -15.00 -14.46
C GLY A 169 -4.25 -14.86 -13.22
N VAL A 170 -3.30 -13.91 -13.22
CA VAL A 170 -2.48 -13.60 -12.05
C VAL A 170 -3.35 -13.16 -10.88
N MET A 171 -4.23 -12.16 -11.09
CA MET A 171 -5.10 -11.64 -10.04
C MET A 171 -6.06 -12.70 -9.49
N SER A 172 -6.64 -13.55 -10.35
CA SER A 172 -7.55 -14.62 -9.92
C SER A 172 -6.86 -15.67 -9.05
N LYS A 173 -5.59 -16.00 -9.34
CA LYS A 173 -4.80 -16.94 -8.54
C LYS A 173 -4.39 -16.35 -7.18
N LEU A 174 -4.15 -15.05 -7.11
CA LEU A 174 -3.62 -14.40 -5.90
C LEU A 174 -4.71 -13.88 -4.97
N SER A 175 -5.77 -13.30 -5.53
CA SER A 175 -6.79 -12.62 -4.74
C SER A 175 -7.38 -13.47 -3.60
N PRO A 176 -7.65 -14.77 -3.71
CA PRO A 176 -8.23 -15.55 -2.60
C PRO A 176 -7.38 -15.59 -1.32
N HIS A 177 -6.08 -15.43 -1.44
CA HIS A 177 -5.11 -15.65 -0.36
C HIS A 177 -4.81 -14.42 0.51
N PHE A 178 -5.26 -13.24 0.12
CA PHE A 178 -4.95 -11.99 0.82
C PHE A 178 -6.20 -11.28 1.32
N ASP A 179 -6.10 -10.59 2.45
CA ASP A 179 -7.13 -9.66 2.92
C ASP A 179 -7.12 -8.37 2.09
N TRP A 180 -5.94 -7.92 1.68
CA TRP A 180 -5.72 -6.71 0.90
C TRP A 180 -4.70 -6.93 -0.21
N ILE A 181 -4.95 -6.32 -1.36
CA ILE A 181 -3.99 -6.21 -2.45
C ILE A 181 -3.78 -4.73 -2.76
N VAL A 182 -2.55 -4.27 -2.70
CA VAL A 182 -2.15 -2.91 -3.07
C VAL A 182 -1.34 -3.00 -4.36
N VAL A 183 -1.74 -2.30 -5.40
CA VAL A 183 -1.06 -2.30 -6.69
C VAL A 183 -0.39 -0.95 -6.91
N ASP A 184 0.95 -0.94 -6.93
CA ASP A 184 1.75 0.23 -7.31
C ASP A 184 1.83 0.30 -8.82
N SER A 185 1.27 1.33 -9.44
CA SER A 185 1.15 1.46 -10.89
C SER A 185 1.99 2.62 -11.44
N PRO A 186 2.27 2.66 -12.74
CA PRO A 186 2.84 3.85 -13.37
C PRO A 186 1.89 5.06 -13.29
N PRO A 187 2.37 6.30 -13.55
CA PRO A 187 1.54 7.49 -13.62
C PRO A 187 0.59 7.44 -14.83
N VAL A 188 -0.56 8.14 -14.72
CA VAL A 188 -1.64 8.05 -15.73
C VAL A 188 -1.36 8.88 -16.99
N LEU A 189 -0.91 10.14 -16.82
CA LEU A 189 -0.83 11.06 -17.95
C LEU A 189 0.23 10.68 -19.00
N PRO A 190 1.44 10.24 -18.61
CA PRO A 190 2.43 9.81 -19.61
C PRO A 190 2.20 8.40 -20.18
N LEU A 191 1.39 7.55 -19.52
CA LEU A 191 1.26 6.12 -19.83
C LEU A 191 -0.17 5.62 -19.68
N SER A 192 -0.64 4.83 -20.65
CA SER A 192 -1.99 4.23 -20.62
C SER A 192 -2.13 3.04 -19.68
N ASP A 193 -1.03 2.53 -19.12
CA ASP A 193 -0.96 1.27 -18.36
C ASP A 193 -1.79 1.32 -17.09
N ALA A 194 -1.72 2.45 -16.36
CA ALA A 194 -2.52 2.62 -15.16
C ALA A 194 -4.02 2.49 -15.43
N THR A 195 -4.49 2.96 -16.59
CA THR A 195 -5.89 2.82 -17.02
C THR A 195 -6.27 1.36 -17.22
N SER A 196 -5.39 0.56 -17.83
CA SER A 196 -5.61 -0.88 -18.01
C SER A 196 -5.69 -1.61 -16.68
N LEU A 197 -4.86 -1.24 -15.71
CA LEU A 197 -4.84 -1.81 -14.37
C LEU A 197 -6.12 -1.52 -13.56
N THR A 198 -6.86 -0.44 -13.85
CA THR A 198 -8.10 -0.12 -13.14
C THR A 198 -9.17 -1.20 -13.24
N ARG A 199 -9.13 -2.06 -14.27
CA ARG A 199 -10.07 -3.16 -14.48
C ARG A 199 -9.94 -4.27 -13.45
N TYR A 200 -8.77 -4.37 -12.82
CA TYR A 200 -8.42 -5.42 -11.87
C TYR A 200 -8.42 -4.94 -10.42
N ALA A 201 -8.78 -3.66 -10.21
CA ALA A 201 -8.89 -3.06 -8.89
C ALA A 201 -10.35 -2.75 -8.56
N ASP A 202 -10.70 -2.90 -7.29
CA ASP A 202 -12.03 -2.53 -6.78
C ASP A 202 -12.17 -1.01 -6.70
N ALA A 203 -11.04 -0.31 -6.44
CA ALA A 203 -11.00 1.13 -6.38
C ALA A 203 -9.59 1.67 -6.64
N THR A 204 -9.53 2.95 -7.02
CA THR A 204 -8.28 3.69 -7.23
C THR A 204 -8.12 4.79 -6.18
N LEU A 205 -6.93 4.86 -5.60
CA LEU A 205 -6.49 5.96 -4.76
C LEU A 205 -5.46 6.78 -5.54
N LEU A 206 -5.77 8.06 -5.78
CA LEU A 206 -4.91 8.96 -6.54
C LEU A 206 -3.91 9.63 -5.60
N VAL A 207 -2.63 9.64 -5.96
CA VAL A 207 -1.58 10.35 -5.22
C VAL A 207 -1.22 11.63 -5.96
N ALA A 208 -1.30 12.76 -5.29
CA ALA A 208 -0.86 14.06 -5.79
C ALA A 208 0.20 14.62 -4.85
N ARG A 209 1.22 15.29 -5.41
CA ARG A 209 2.27 15.90 -4.61
C ARG A 209 1.93 17.34 -4.29
N ALA A 210 1.93 17.70 -3.01
CA ALA A 210 1.70 19.05 -2.54
C ALA A 210 2.70 20.01 -3.19
N ASP A 211 2.21 21.20 -3.57
CA ASP A 211 2.97 22.29 -4.17
C ASP A 211 3.64 21.95 -5.53
N GLN A 212 3.32 20.77 -6.13
CA GLN A 212 3.89 20.34 -7.41
C GLN A 212 2.84 19.86 -8.40
N THR A 213 1.90 18.98 -7.98
CA THR A 213 0.87 18.47 -8.89
C THR A 213 -0.23 19.53 -9.04
N VAL A 214 -0.37 20.07 -10.24
CA VAL A 214 -1.40 21.08 -10.53
C VAL A 214 -2.79 20.45 -10.59
N ARG A 215 -3.81 21.24 -10.28
CA ARG A 215 -5.19 20.77 -10.20
C ARG A 215 -5.69 20.20 -11.52
N GLU A 216 -5.30 20.84 -12.62
CA GLU A 216 -5.69 20.44 -13.98
C GLU A 216 -5.23 19.00 -14.28
N ALA A 217 -4.00 18.62 -13.88
CA ALA A 217 -3.49 17.27 -14.03
C ALA A 217 -4.28 16.24 -13.19
N ILE A 218 -4.74 16.64 -12.00
CA ILE A 218 -5.60 15.80 -11.16
C ILE A 218 -6.96 15.59 -11.84
N ASP A 219 -7.59 16.66 -12.31
CA ASP A 219 -8.91 16.64 -12.94
C ASP A 219 -8.87 15.81 -14.24
N GLU A 220 -7.83 15.97 -15.06
CA GLU A 220 -7.60 15.17 -16.27
C GLU A 220 -7.42 13.68 -15.95
N THR A 221 -6.62 13.37 -14.94
CA THR A 221 -6.42 11.99 -14.48
C THR A 221 -7.72 11.35 -14.01
N ILE A 222 -8.54 12.07 -13.25
CA ILE A 222 -9.85 11.59 -12.81
C ILE A 222 -10.79 11.35 -14.00
N ALA A 223 -10.75 12.21 -15.02
CA ALA A 223 -11.54 12.03 -16.24
C ALA A 223 -11.11 10.77 -17.01
N ILE A 224 -9.81 10.51 -17.12
CA ILE A 224 -9.26 9.32 -17.80
C ILE A 224 -9.61 8.02 -17.05
N ILE A 225 -9.43 7.98 -15.73
CA ILE A 225 -9.72 6.79 -14.91
C ILE A 225 -11.22 6.54 -14.79
N GLY A 226 -12.01 7.59 -14.77
CA GLY A 226 -13.43 7.60 -14.44
C GLY A 226 -13.67 7.87 -12.94
N ARG A 227 -14.43 8.94 -12.66
CA ARG A 227 -14.66 9.44 -11.29
C ARG A 227 -15.19 8.37 -10.32
N GLN A 228 -16.03 7.47 -10.81
CA GLN A 228 -16.62 6.39 -9.98
C GLN A 228 -15.61 5.37 -9.49
N ARG A 229 -14.43 5.31 -10.11
CA ARG A 229 -13.35 4.40 -9.71
C ARG A 229 -12.40 5.04 -8.70
N VAL A 230 -12.39 6.38 -8.58
CA VAL A 230 -11.51 7.12 -7.68
C VAL A 230 -12.20 7.32 -6.35
N ILE A 231 -11.74 6.63 -5.29
CA ILE A 231 -12.32 6.71 -3.94
C ILE A 231 -11.74 7.85 -3.11
N GLY A 232 -10.62 8.42 -3.52
CA GLY A 232 -9.98 9.51 -2.81
C GLY A 232 -8.66 9.96 -3.41
N ILE A 233 -8.13 11.04 -2.85
CA ILE A 233 -6.83 11.61 -3.20
C ILE A 233 -5.97 11.67 -1.95
N VAL A 234 -4.73 11.19 -2.04
CA VAL A 234 -3.69 11.36 -1.03
C VAL A 234 -2.80 12.52 -1.43
N LEU A 235 -2.82 13.59 -0.65
CA LEU A 235 -1.87 14.69 -0.82
C LEU A 235 -0.56 14.32 -0.12
N ASN A 236 0.46 13.99 -0.90
CA ASN A 236 1.77 13.56 -0.44
C ASN A 236 2.75 14.74 -0.38
N GLY A 237 3.78 14.64 0.46
CA GLY A 237 4.87 15.62 0.54
C GLY A 237 4.47 16.97 1.15
N VAL A 238 3.40 17.02 1.95
CA VAL A 238 3.00 18.22 2.67
C VAL A 238 4.06 18.58 3.71
N THR A 239 4.75 19.71 3.52
CA THR A 239 5.85 20.17 4.37
C THR A 239 5.42 21.13 5.46
N SER A 240 4.36 21.91 5.19
CA SER A 240 3.82 22.89 6.15
C SER A 240 2.48 22.39 6.68
N PHE A 241 2.49 21.91 7.92
CA PHE A 241 1.28 21.90 8.72
C PHE A 241 1.09 23.28 9.31
N ASP A 242 -0.16 23.76 9.23
CA ASP A 242 -0.56 24.92 10.01
C ASP A 242 0.00 24.76 11.43
N ARG A 243 0.85 25.72 11.85
CA ARG A 243 1.55 25.68 13.15
C ARG A 243 0.58 25.51 14.32
N SER A 244 -0.69 25.88 14.13
CA SER A 244 -1.77 25.66 15.08
C SER A 244 -2.13 24.18 15.25
N TYR A 245 -2.08 23.40 14.16
CA TYR A 245 -2.39 21.97 14.18
C TYR A 245 -1.23 21.17 14.76
N SER A 246 0.00 21.48 14.38
CA SER A 246 1.20 20.81 14.90
C SER A 246 1.40 21.06 16.40
N LYS A 247 1.13 22.26 16.91
CA LYS A 247 1.19 22.58 18.35
C LYS A 247 0.14 21.80 19.15
N ARG A 248 -1.10 21.69 18.67
CA ARG A 248 -2.14 20.86 19.30
C ARG A 248 -1.78 19.39 19.30
N TYR A 249 -1.18 18.89 18.23
CA TYR A 249 -0.74 17.52 18.11
C TYR A 249 0.42 17.19 19.04
N GLN A 250 1.45 18.05 19.08
CA GLN A 250 2.59 17.91 19.99
C GLN A 250 2.16 17.95 21.47
N SER A 251 1.21 18.83 21.85
CA SER A 251 0.70 18.89 23.22
C SER A 251 -0.07 17.62 23.65
N TYR A 252 -0.61 16.86 22.70
CA TYR A 252 -1.33 15.62 22.97
C TYR A 252 -0.39 14.42 23.21
N TYR A 253 0.79 14.43 22.57
CA TYR A 253 1.79 13.37 22.69
C TYR A 253 2.98 13.70 23.57
N SER A 254 3.11 14.93 24.05
CA SER A 254 4.12 15.26 25.05
C SER A 254 3.69 14.66 26.39
N PRO A 255 4.55 13.86 27.05
CA PRO A 255 4.27 13.42 28.40
C PRO A 255 4.02 14.65 29.27
N LYS A 256 2.90 14.74 29.97
CA LYS A 256 2.72 15.72 31.03
C LYS A 256 3.84 15.49 32.02
N ALA A 257 4.70 16.49 32.22
CA ALA A 257 5.67 16.47 33.28
C ALA A 257 4.95 16.16 34.61
N PRO A 258 5.50 15.29 35.46
CA PRO A 258 4.90 15.05 36.78
C PRO A 258 4.79 16.39 37.50
N ARG A 259 3.61 16.68 38.00
CA ARG A 259 3.42 17.81 38.92
C ARG A 259 4.35 17.59 40.09
N SER A 260 5.30 18.48 40.33
CA SER A 260 6.04 18.55 41.56
C SER A 260 5.04 18.82 42.69
N GLU A 261 4.78 17.79 43.51
CA GLU A 261 4.20 17.97 44.86
C GLU A 261 5.30 18.53 45.73
N ASP A 262 5.44 19.85 45.76
CA ASP A 262 6.19 20.56 46.80
C ASP A 262 5.65 21.97 46.82
N GLU A 263 4.71 22.20 47.75
CA GLU A 263 4.48 23.44 48.47
C GLU A 263 3.28 23.24 49.40
N ASN A 264 3.57 22.64 50.56
CA ASN A 264 2.85 22.92 51.80
C ASN A 264 3.71 22.44 52.96
N THR A 265 4.52 23.37 53.48
CA THR A 265 4.95 23.35 54.90
C THR A 265 4.89 24.78 55.40
#